data_1e8ce275e8a6eacccb0eb02ee8ad19c7
#
_entry.id   1e8ce275e8a6eacccb0eb02ee8ad19c7
#
_cell.length_a   1.000
_cell.length_b   1.000
_cell.length_c   1.000
_cell.angle_alpha   90.00
_cell.angle_beta   90.00
_cell.angle_gamma   90.00
#
_symmetry.space_group_name_H-M   'P 1'
#
loop_
_entity.id
_entity.type
_entity.pdbx_description
1 polymer ?
#
loop_
_entity_poly.entity_id
_entity_poly.type
_entity_poly.pdbx_seq_one_letter_code
_entity_poly.pdbx_strand_id
1 'polypeptide(L)'
;SYPERMGVVSEATSETMRYILEQVVAEGSGKRAKLPGYRIGGKTATSEKLPRSLKKYISSFLGFAKADNPAIIGIVLIDEPHGTYYGGTIAAPVMRSVFQTALPYMGIYKEYTPDKKEP
;
A
#
# COMPACT_ATOMS: atom_id res chain seq x y z
N SER A 1 -18.14 12.75 -13.67
CA SER A 1 -17.28 13.03 -12.52
C SER A 1 -18.05 12.78 -11.22
N TYR A 2 -17.35 12.36 -10.20
CA TYR A 2 -17.93 12.15 -8.88
C TYR A 2 -17.81 13.42 -8.05
N PRO A 3 -18.80 13.71 -7.17
CA PRO A 3 -18.69 14.84 -6.26
C PRO A 3 -17.46 14.70 -5.37
N GLU A 4 -16.74 15.79 -5.16
CA GLU A 4 -15.62 15.84 -4.25
C GLU A 4 -16.00 16.63 -2.98
N ARG A 5 -15.56 16.12 -1.85
CA ARG A 5 -15.72 16.80 -0.57
C ARG A 5 -14.33 17.11 0.00
N MET A 6 -13.99 18.38 0.00
CA MET A 6 -12.71 18.87 0.48
C MET A 6 -12.75 19.13 1.98
N GLY A 7 -11.57 19.08 2.61
CA GLY A 7 -11.43 19.45 4.02
C GLY A 7 -12.06 18.46 4.99
N VAL A 8 -12.21 17.20 4.61
CA VAL A 8 -12.77 16.15 5.49
C VAL A 8 -11.90 15.94 6.73
N VAL A 9 -10.58 15.96 6.54
CA VAL A 9 -9.61 15.97 7.63
C VAL A 9 -8.67 17.15 7.43
N SER A 10 -8.03 17.61 8.51
CA SER A 10 -7.05 18.69 8.41
C SER A 10 -5.80 18.23 7.65
N GLU A 11 -5.08 19.18 7.07
CA GLU A 11 -3.81 18.89 6.40
C GLU A 11 -2.80 18.26 7.36
N ALA A 12 -2.74 18.76 8.61
CA ALA A 12 -1.86 18.20 9.63
C ALA A 12 -2.20 16.76 9.97
N THR A 13 -3.49 16.42 10.08
CA THR A 13 -3.92 15.03 10.32
C THR A 13 -3.59 14.15 9.13
N SER A 14 -3.82 14.63 7.92
CA SER A 14 -3.48 13.91 6.69
C SER A 14 -1.98 13.59 6.63
N GLU A 15 -1.14 14.58 6.92
CA GLU A 15 0.33 14.41 6.94
C GLU A 15 0.75 13.37 7.98
N THR A 16 0.19 13.43 9.19
CA THR A 16 0.47 12.46 10.25
C THR A 16 0.07 11.05 9.83
N MET A 17 -1.10 10.90 9.23
CA MET A 17 -1.55 9.59 8.76
C MET A 17 -0.69 9.05 7.63
N ARG A 18 -0.25 9.90 6.70
CA ARG A 18 0.68 9.46 5.65
C ARG A 18 1.99 8.97 6.24
N TYR A 19 2.51 9.66 7.26
CA TYR A 19 3.72 9.22 7.95
C TYR A 19 3.52 7.84 8.61
N ILE A 20 2.42 7.66 9.35
CA ILE A 20 2.10 6.38 9.99
C ILE A 20 1.99 5.26 8.96
N LEU A 21 1.31 5.50 7.85
CA LEU A 21 1.13 4.50 6.80
C LEU A 21 2.43 4.21 6.04
N GLU A 22 3.34 5.17 5.96
CA GLU A 22 4.68 4.93 5.44
C GLU A 22 5.46 3.99 6.37
N GLN A 23 5.31 4.15 7.68
CA GLN A 23 5.96 3.25 8.65
C GLN A 23 5.40 1.83 8.59
N VAL A 24 4.11 1.67 8.28
CA VAL A 24 3.52 0.35 8.05
C VAL A 24 4.24 -0.40 6.93
N VAL A 25 4.62 0.29 5.87
CA VAL A 25 5.37 -0.29 4.76
C VAL A 25 6.85 -0.42 5.10
N ALA A 26 7.43 0.58 5.75
CA ALA A 26 8.87 0.55 6.06
C ALA A 26 9.22 -0.56 7.07
N GLU A 27 8.40 -0.74 8.10
CA GLU A 27 8.74 -1.58 9.26
C GLU A 27 7.62 -2.51 9.72
N GLY A 28 6.41 -2.37 9.18
CA GLY A 28 5.22 -3.07 9.67
C GLY A 28 4.71 -4.17 8.76
N SER A 29 3.41 -4.42 8.85
CA SER A 29 2.71 -5.49 8.13
C SER A 29 2.72 -5.30 6.59
N GLY A 30 2.99 -4.09 6.12
CA GLY A 30 3.06 -3.77 4.68
C GLY A 30 4.46 -3.81 4.10
N LYS A 31 5.46 -4.30 4.82
CA LYS A 31 6.87 -4.24 4.39
C LYS A 31 7.17 -4.94 3.06
N ARG A 32 6.35 -5.88 2.63
CA ARG A 32 6.50 -6.54 1.33
C ARG A 32 6.10 -5.67 0.15
N ALA A 33 5.47 -4.52 0.42
CA ALA A 33 5.23 -3.49 -0.59
C ALA A 33 6.37 -2.47 -0.68
N LYS A 34 7.36 -2.55 0.21
CA LYS A 34 8.49 -1.64 0.24
C LYS A 34 9.28 -1.71 -1.07
N LEU A 35 9.49 -0.56 -1.69
CA LEU A 35 10.26 -0.43 -2.91
C LEU A 35 11.44 0.49 -2.63
N PRO A 36 12.69 -0.06 -2.61
CA PRO A 36 13.86 0.74 -2.25
C PRO A 36 14.02 1.98 -3.12
N GLY A 37 14.28 3.12 -2.50
CA GLY A 37 14.41 4.40 -3.17
C GLY A 37 13.12 5.19 -3.29
N TYR A 38 11.96 4.58 -2.97
CA TYR A 38 10.66 5.23 -3.01
C TYR A 38 10.02 5.26 -1.63
N ARG A 39 9.28 6.33 -1.36
CA ARG A 39 8.50 6.45 -0.13
C ARG A 39 7.09 5.97 -0.40
N ILE A 40 6.77 4.80 0.11
CA ILE A 40 5.48 4.14 -0.10
C ILE A 40 4.78 4.00 1.24
N GLY A 41 3.52 4.37 1.28
CA GLY A 41 2.64 4.13 2.41
C GLY A 41 1.51 3.20 2.02
N GLY A 42 0.88 2.59 3.00
CA GLY A 42 -0.24 1.72 2.72
C GLY A 42 -0.72 0.93 3.93
N LYS A 43 -1.75 0.14 3.68
CA LYS A 43 -2.38 -0.69 4.71
C LYS A 43 -2.86 -2.00 4.11
N THR A 44 -2.55 -3.07 4.82
CA THR A 44 -3.07 -4.40 4.53
C THR A 44 -4.48 -4.56 5.09
N ALA A 45 -5.28 -5.39 4.46
CA ALA A 45 -6.53 -5.86 5.01
C ALA A 45 -6.80 -7.30 4.59
N THR A 46 -7.43 -8.03 5.50
CA THR A 46 -7.87 -9.39 5.25
C THR A 46 -9.30 -9.49 5.76
N SER A 47 -10.24 -9.67 4.85
CA SER A 47 -11.67 -9.78 5.17
C SER A 47 -12.14 -11.20 5.01
N GLU A 48 -12.89 -11.68 5.98
CA GLU A 48 -13.49 -13.01 5.92
C GLU A 48 -14.90 -12.91 5.36
N LYS A 49 -15.21 -13.70 4.35
CA LYS A 49 -16.55 -13.74 3.75
C LYS A 49 -17.55 -14.44 4.66
N LEU A 50 -18.79 -14.00 4.60
CA LEU A 50 -19.89 -14.64 5.31
C LEU A 50 -20.56 -15.70 4.41
N PRO A 51 -21.03 -16.82 4.99
CA PRO A 51 -20.83 -17.24 6.37
C PRO A 51 -19.38 -17.67 6.65
N ARG A 52 -18.90 -17.42 7.85
CA ARG A 52 -17.50 -17.70 8.24
C ARG A 52 -17.13 -19.19 8.16
N SER A 53 -18.13 -20.06 8.21
CA SER A 53 -17.92 -21.50 8.05
C SER A 53 -17.30 -21.89 6.72
N LEU A 54 -17.43 -21.06 5.69
CA LEU A 54 -16.83 -21.28 4.37
C LEU A 54 -15.32 -21.09 4.36
N LYS A 55 -14.77 -20.36 5.33
CA LYS A 55 -13.33 -20.04 5.45
C LYS A 55 -12.78 -19.42 4.16
N LYS A 56 -13.52 -18.49 3.57
CA LYS A 56 -13.12 -17.77 2.36
C LYS A 56 -12.83 -16.32 2.67
N TYR A 57 -11.79 -15.79 2.05
CA TYR A 57 -11.23 -14.49 2.38
C TYR A 57 -11.08 -13.60 1.15
N ILE A 58 -11.04 -12.30 1.39
CA ILE A 58 -10.57 -11.30 0.43
C ILE A 58 -9.32 -10.69 1.04
N SER A 59 -8.22 -10.81 0.33
CA SER A 59 -6.94 -10.27 0.72
C SER A 59 -6.69 -8.97 -0.04
N SER A 60 -6.34 -7.90 0.66
CA SER A 60 -6.19 -6.61 0.00
C SER A 60 -5.02 -5.79 0.54
N PHE A 61 -4.55 -4.88 -0.29
CA PHE A 61 -3.58 -3.86 0.08
C PHE A 61 -3.94 -2.56 -0.63
N LEU A 62 -4.08 -1.49 0.13
CA LEU A 62 -4.22 -0.15 -0.41
C LEU A 62 -2.89 0.57 -0.21
N GLY A 63 -2.33 1.11 -1.28
CA GLY A 63 -1.04 1.76 -1.22
C GLY A 63 -1.01 3.09 -1.97
N PHE A 64 -0.10 3.96 -1.57
CA PHE A 64 0.15 5.21 -2.25
C PHE A 64 1.66 5.47 -2.33
N ALA A 65 2.06 6.14 -3.38
CA ALA A 65 3.46 6.44 -3.62
C ALA A 65 3.72 7.92 -3.65
N LYS A 66 4.91 8.28 -3.22
CA LYS A 66 5.37 9.55 -2.70
C LYS A 66 4.59 9.88 -1.43
N ALA A 67 4.93 9.18 -0.33
CA ALA A 67 4.19 9.30 0.92
C ALA A 67 4.11 10.73 1.46
N ASP A 68 5.10 11.57 1.15
CA ASP A 68 5.11 12.98 1.50
C ASP A 68 4.15 13.83 0.64
N ASN A 69 3.98 13.45 -0.63
CA ASN A 69 3.09 14.14 -1.57
C ASN A 69 2.57 13.13 -2.60
N PRO A 70 1.52 12.37 -2.25
CA PRO A 70 1.08 11.25 -3.08
C PRO A 70 0.74 11.65 -4.51
N ALA A 71 1.29 10.89 -5.47
CA ALA A 71 1.05 11.05 -6.89
C ALA A 71 0.17 9.93 -7.44
N ILE A 72 0.14 8.79 -6.78
CA ILE A 72 -0.65 7.64 -7.19
C ILE A 72 -1.16 6.88 -5.96
N ILE A 73 -2.38 6.45 -6.02
CA ILE A 73 -2.99 5.56 -5.04
C ILE A 73 -3.55 4.34 -5.79
N GLY A 74 -3.38 3.18 -5.21
CA GLY A 74 -3.88 1.94 -5.80
C GLY A 74 -4.40 0.98 -4.75
N ILE A 75 -5.25 0.08 -5.20
CA ILE A 75 -5.75 -1.02 -4.36
C ILE A 75 -5.58 -2.33 -5.11
N VAL A 76 -5.10 -3.34 -4.38
CA VAL A 76 -5.02 -4.73 -4.86
C VAL A 76 -6.02 -5.55 -4.06
N LEU A 77 -6.88 -6.27 -4.75
CA LEU A 77 -7.85 -7.18 -4.16
C LEU A 77 -7.62 -8.58 -4.73
N ILE A 78 -7.46 -9.55 -3.85
CA ILE A 78 -7.32 -10.95 -4.23
C ILE A 78 -8.50 -11.70 -3.60
N ASP A 79 -9.41 -12.13 -4.45
CA ASP A 79 -10.67 -12.78 -4.04
C ASP A 79 -10.46 -14.28 -3.90
N GLU A 80 -10.79 -14.80 -2.72
CA GLU A 80 -10.73 -16.22 -2.41
C GLU A 80 -9.38 -16.88 -2.77
N PRO A 81 -8.26 -16.35 -2.25
CA PRO A 81 -6.95 -16.93 -2.54
C PRO A 81 -6.85 -18.36 -2.00
N HIS A 82 -6.12 -19.19 -2.73
CA HIS A 82 -5.81 -20.54 -2.27
C HIS A 82 -4.55 -20.53 -1.40
N GLY A 83 -4.59 -21.20 -0.25
CA GLY A 83 -3.48 -21.24 0.69
C GLY A 83 -3.43 -19.99 1.57
N THR A 84 -2.31 -19.28 1.57
CA THR A 84 -2.16 -18.06 2.37
C THR A 84 -3.11 -16.96 1.91
N TYR A 85 -3.75 -16.30 2.88
CA TYR A 85 -4.78 -15.28 2.60
C TYR A 85 -4.48 -13.91 3.26
N TYR A 86 -3.34 -13.74 3.91
CA TYR A 86 -2.99 -12.47 4.55
C TYR A 86 -2.57 -11.41 3.52
N GLY A 87 -3.17 -10.22 3.60
CA GLY A 87 -2.92 -9.13 2.66
C GLY A 87 -1.45 -8.72 2.60
N GLY A 88 -0.75 -8.73 3.74
CA GLY A 88 0.67 -8.43 3.79
C GLY A 88 1.54 -9.46 3.09
N THR A 89 1.06 -10.69 2.96
CA THR A 89 1.81 -11.79 2.35
C THR A 89 1.58 -11.88 0.85
N ILE A 90 0.33 -11.69 0.38
CA ILE A 90 0.00 -11.93 -1.02
C ILE A 90 -0.39 -10.68 -1.81
N ALA A 91 -1.02 -9.69 -1.18
CA ALA A 91 -1.46 -8.47 -1.87
C ALA A 91 -0.36 -7.39 -1.89
N ALA A 92 0.41 -7.23 -0.83
CA ALA A 92 1.47 -6.24 -0.76
C ALA A 92 2.56 -6.44 -1.82
N PRO A 93 3.05 -7.67 -2.09
CA PRO A 93 4.03 -7.87 -3.17
C PRO A 93 3.50 -7.50 -4.55
N VAL A 94 2.20 -7.70 -4.79
CA VAL A 94 1.57 -7.29 -6.06
C VAL A 94 1.61 -5.77 -6.19
N MET A 95 1.28 -5.04 -5.13
CA MET A 95 1.35 -3.57 -5.13
C MET A 95 2.79 -3.10 -5.37
N ARG A 96 3.78 -3.75 -4.79
CA ARG A 96 5.19 -3.45 -5.05
C ARG A 96 5.50 -3.56 -6.54
N SER A 97 5.08 -4.65 -7.19
CA SER A 97 5.29 -4.87 -8.61
C SER A 97 4.60 -3.80 -9.46
N VAL A 98 3.38 -3.42 -9.10
CA VAL A 98 2.64 -2.36 -9.80
C VAL A 98 3.41 -1.04 -9.71
N PHE A 99 3.83 -0.64 -8.52
CA PHE A 99 4.56 0.62 -8.35
C PHE A 99 5.94 0.60 -9.00
N GLN A 100 6.61 -0.55 -8.98
CA GLN A 100 7.91 -0.71 -9.63
C GLN A 100 7.84 -0.40 -11.13
N THR A 101 6.72 -0.72 -11.77
CA THR A 101 6.48 -0.44 -13.19
C THR A 101 5.88 0.95 -13.40
N ALA A 102 4.88 1.31 -12.60
CA ALA A 102 4.11 2.54 -12.81
C ALA A 102 4.90 3.81 -12.50
N LEU A 103 5.69 3.82 -11.44
CA LEU A 103 6.39 5.04 -11.01
C LEU A 103 7.36 5.57 -12.05
N PRO A 104 8.29 4.78 -12.59
CA PRO A 104 9.16 5.26 -13.67
C PRO A 104 8.38 5.68 -14.92
N TYR A 105 7.32 4.94 -15.26
CA TYR A 105 6.45 5.28 -16.39
C TYR A 105 5.79 6.65 -16.23
N MET A 106 5.44 7.02 -15.00
CA MET A 106 4.88 8.35 -14.66
C MET A 106 5.96 9.43 -14.56
N GLY A 107 7.23 9.11 -14.76
CA GLY A 107 8.33 10.04 -14.58
C GLY A 107 8.72 10.27 -13.15
N ILE A 108 8.32 9.40 -12.25
CA ILE A 108 8.65 9.48 -10.83
C ILE A 108 9.83 8.55 -10.56
N TYR A 109 10.96 9.15 -10.23
CA TYR A 109 12.20 8.41 -10.01
C TYR A 109 12.52 8.31 -8.52
N LYS A 110 13.52 7.52 -8.18
CA LYS A 110 13.92 7.29 -6.80
C LYS A 110 14.17 8.61 -6.07
N GLU A 111 13.57 8.74 -4.89
CA GLU A 111 13.64 9.94 -4.06
C GLU A 111 14.89 9.97 -3.19
N TYR A 112 15.49 8.79 -2.95
CA TYR A 112 16.71 8.66 -2.17
C TYR A 112 17.50 7.43 -2.64
N THR A 113 18.81 7.42 -2.33
CA THR A 113 19.63 6.24 -2.57
C THR A 113 19.47 5.31 -1.37
N PRO A 114 19.00 4.06 -1.59
CA PRO A 114 18.88 3.10 -0.48
C PRO A 114 20.22 2.88 0.20
N ASP A 115 20.20 2.77 1.53
CA ASP A 115 21.39 2.41 2.29
C ASP A 115 21.82 0.99 1.88
N LYS A 116 23.13 0.79 1.65
CA LYS A 116 23.68 -0.50 1.24
C LYS A 116 23.46 -1.61 2.27
N LYS A 117 23.08 -1.24 3.50
CA LYS A 117 22.80 -2.16 4.61
C LYS A 117 21.33 -2.56 4.72
N GLU A 118 20.44 -1.96 3.97
CA GLU A 118 19.03 -2.38 3.96
C GLU A 118 18.88 -3.66 3.17
N PRO A 119 18.28 -4.71 3.79
CA PRO A 119 18.04 -5.96 3.10
C PRO A 119 16.98 -5.86 1.99
#